data_6b88c69c9d798cf88c563c7d765106ea
#
_entry.id   6b88c69c9d798cf88c563c7d765106ea
#
_cell.length_a   1.000
_cell.length_b   1.000
_cell.length_c   1.000
_cell.angle_alpha   90.00
_cell.angle_beta   90.00
_cell.angle_gamma   90.00
#
_symmetry.space_group_name_H-M   'P 1'
#
loop_
_entity.id
_entity.type
_entity.pdbx_description
1 polymer ?
#
loop_
_entity_poly.entity_id
_entity_poly.type
_entity_poly.pdbx_seq_one_letter_code
_entity_poly.pdbx_strand_id
1 'polypeptide(L)'
;KAHGVTVKSFNLINPEESDRYNPMAYLEKETDVIRLITNMQASVKPPDSAKGDPFWDDGVALYLQAMFFHEWLQAKEEDRQPTLNNILKLVNMETKKVADEKGENETTQLQMEMDRLAGIHGEDYPPVRDYRKLKEGAAETVRSIIIMVNAMLRLCETAALKRLFEADDIDIPSLGLGIDHNPDKKTALFLVMPDNDQSFNFLISMFYTQLFDVLLRIADHKCHGQLPIHVRLWADEFYAGPKPNNTEVLMGTIRSRNMSIVPVLQSISQIKAIFPNEKWEIFLDNCATVVYLGSGPASFSTHEYISKLLGEMTIDTRTDGVTTGAHGNSSRNNAKAGRGLMTPGEVRRMSRKNCILFIEGQYPIFDKKAIPFNTPRWKESEQLAGKEGYKHPVQVVYNKKTMTYKTLQPKADIQFLEKAELQFYKEAEKTDSRIKVFEMNEEDFLYLNWNKEPKLTEMEIMELAQRVKHQTKELQEGMSVVEQHEQEDSPQDWNLSGTLCECIIRYADRLSEEQLNEILLGMENGLSEEQVKTYFMLPVEKMNKYRRAYLFSM
;
A
#
# COMPACT_ATOMS: atom_id res chain seq x y z
N LYS A 1 -4.64 -2.13 16.01
CA LYS A 1 -5.99 -1.53 16.25
C LYS A 1 -6.35 -1.50 17.75
N ALA A 2 -6.17 -2.60 18.50
CA ALA A 2 -6.52 -2.65 19.93
C ALA A 2 -5.82 -1.58 20.79
N HIS A 3 -4.65 -1.10 20.39
CA HIS A 3 -3.89 -0.04 21.07
C HIS A 3 -3.99 1.32 20.38
N GLY A 4 -5.05 1.60 19.62
CA GLY A 4 -5.27 2.87 18.94
C GLY A 4 -4.36 3.14 17.74
N VAL A 5 -3.57 2.15 17.29
CA VAL A 5 -2.71 2.28 16.11
C VAL A 5 -3.50 1.95 14.85
N THR A 6 -3.49 2.86 13.88
CA THR A 6 -4.04 2.61 12.56
C THR A 6 -3.10 1.70 11.77
N VAL A 7 -3.64 0.69 11.13
CA VAL A 7 -2.88 -0.25 10.31
C VAL A 7 -3.18 0.04 8.84
N LYS A 8 -2.11 0.27 8.08
CA LYS A 8 -2.14 0.42 6.62
C LYS A 8 -1.27 -0.65 5.98
N SER A 9 -1.60 -1.03 4.76
CA SER A 9 -0.91 -2.10 4.03
C SER A 9 -0.69 -1.69 2.58
N PHE A 10 0.55 -1.71 2.12
CA PHE A 10 0.90 -1.64 0.71
C PHE A 10 1.27 -3.05 0.26
N ASN A 11 0.27 -3.77 -0.28
CA ASN A 11 0.35 -5.19 -0.55
C ASN A 11 0.41 -5.46 -2.06
N LEU A 12 1.56 -5.94 -2.53
CA LEU A 12 1.80 -6.28 -3.93
C LEU A 12 1.55 -7.78 -4.24
N ILE A 13 1.32 -8.60 -3.20
CA ILE A 13 0.90 -10.00 -3.36
C ILE A 13 -0.60 -10.07 -3.63
N ASN A 14 -1.38 -9.41 -2.80
CA ASN A 14 -2.84 -9.33 -2.89
C ASN A 14 -3.26 -7.85 -3.01
N PRO A 15 -3.25 -7.27 -4.21
CA PRO A 15 -3.56 -5.85 -4.40
C PRO A 15 -4.96 -5.44 -3.91
N GLU A 16 -5.93 -6.36 -3.88
CA GLU A 16 -7.25 -6.15 -3.31
C GLU A 16 -7.25 -5.83 -1.82
N GLU A 17 -6.25 -6.34 -1.09
CA GLU A 17 -6.04 -6.08 0.34
C GLU A 17 -5.11 -4.90 0.61
N SER A 18 -4.69 -4.17 -0.43
CA SER A 18 -3.77 -3.05 -0.33
C SER A 18 -4.51 -1.72 -0.18
N ASP A 19 -4.01 -0.85 0.67
CA ASP A 19 -4.29 0.58 0.57
C ASP A 19 -3.66 1.14 -0.71
N ARG A 20 -4.26 2.18 -1.29
CA ARG A 20 -3.80 2.80 -2.53
C ARG A 20 -2.65 3.76 -2.24
N TYR A 21 -1.72 3.80 -3.19
CA TYR A 21 -0.56 4.69 -3.15
C TYR A 21 -0.48 5.47 -4.46
N ASN A 22 -0.59 6.77 -4.37
CA ASN A 22 -0.45 7.66 -5.52
C ASN A 22 0.82 8.51 -5.37
N PRO A 23 1.90 8.20 -6.10
CA PRO A 23 3.15 8.95 -5.99
C PRO A 23 3.01 10.43 -6.36
N MET A 24 2.00 10.80 -7.14
CA MET A 24 1.75 12.18 -7.54
C MET A 24 1.07 13.03 -6.45
N ALA A 25 0.51 12.39 -5.41
CA ALA A 25 -0.16 13.09 -4.32
C ALA A 25 0.78 13.97 -3.47
N TYR A 26 2.09 13.73 -3.56
CA TYR A 26 3.12 14.39 -2.74
C TYR A 26 3.91 15.47 -3.48
N LEU A 27 3.46 15.86 -4.68
CA LEU A 27 4.12 16.88 -5.50
C LEU A 27 3.63 18.27 -5.11
N GLU A 28 4.51 19.08 -4.53
CA GLU A 28 4.21 20.47 -4.16
C GLU A 28 4.80 21.48 -5.17
N LYS A 29 5.96 21.17 -5.76
CA LYS A 29 6.75 22.05 -6.63
C LYS A 29 7.16 21.34 -7.91
N GLU A 30 7.53 22.10 -8.93
CA GLU A 30 8.08 21.57 -10.20
C GLU A 30 9.29 20.67 -9.98
N THR A 31 10.16 21.02 -9.03
CA THR A 31 11.34 20.22 -8.67
C THR A 31 10.97 18.84 -8.12
N ASP A 32 9.79 18.69 -7.52
CA ASP A 32 9.33 17.39 -7.00
C ASP A 32 8.92 16.46 -8.15
N VAL A 33 8.38 17.02 -9.25
CA VAL A 33 8.08 16.27 -10.48
C VAL A 33 9.37 15.67 -11.04
N ILE A 34 10.40 16.50 -11.21
CA ILE A 34 11.70 16.06 -11.73
C ILE A 34 12.32 14.99 -10.81
N ARG A 35 12.24 15.20 -9.51
CA ARG A 35 12.75 14.24 -8.51
C ARG A 35 12.02 12.90 -8.57
N LEU A 36 10.69 12.92 -8.70
CA LEU A 36 9.89 11.68 -8.83
C LEU A 36 10.30 10.89 -10.07
N ILE A 37 10.48 11.56 -11.22
CA ILE A 37 10.93 10.94 -12.47
C ILE A 37 12.34 10.33 -12.31
N THR A 38 13.27 11.08 -11.72
CA THR A 38 14.63 10.61 -11.45
C THR A 38 14.64 9.37 -10.55
N ASN A 39 13.83 9.39 -9.48
CA ASN A 39 13.68 8.24 -8.58
C ASN A 39 13.07 7.03 -9.26
N MET A 40 12.08 7.26 -10.12
CA MET A 40 11.43 6.21 -10.90
C MET A 40 12.40 5.55 -11.88
N GLN A 41 13.19 6.34 -12.61
CA GLN A 41 14.24 5.82 -13.51
C GLN A 41 15.32 5.04 -12.74
N ALA A 42 15.78 5.57 -11.60
CA ALA A 42 16.77 4.91 -10.76
C ALA A 42 16.27 3.57 -10.19
N SER A 43 14.97 3.50 -9.85
CA SER A 43 14.36 2.31 -9.25
C SER A 43 14.12 1.17 -10.24
N VAL A 44 13.97 1.48 -11.53
CA VAL A 44 13.80 0.46 -12.59
C VAL A 44 15.11 -0.18 -13.00
N LYS A 45 16.25 0.52 -12.82
CA LYS A 45 17.57 -0.01 -13.21
C LYS A 45 18.06 -1.06 -12.21
N PRO A 46 18.50 -2.24 -12.66
CA PRO A 46 19.19 -3.19 -11.77
C PRO A 46 20.45 -2.54 -11.15
N PRO A 47 20.75 -2.85 -9.86
CA PRO A 47 21.90 -2.26 -9.17
C PRO A 47 23.26 -2.43 -9.88
N ASP A 48 23.42 -3.56 -10.60
CA ASP A 48 24.66 -3.93 -11.30
C ASP A 48 24.61 -3.65 -12.82
N SER A 49 23.60 -2.91 -13.31
CA SER A 49 23.52 -2.58 -14.73
C SER A 49 24.69 -1.68 -15.13
N ALA A 50 25.39 -2.05 -16.19
CA ALA A 50 26.38 -1.18 -16.80
C ALA A 50 25.73 0.19 -17.08
N LYS A 51 26.45 1.28 -16.78
CA LYS A 51 25.97 2.62 -17.10
C LYS A 51 25.79 2.69 -18.61
N GLY A 52 24.55 2.73 -19.06
CA GLY A 52 24.20 3.00 -20.46
C GLY A 52 24.63 4.41 -20.88
N ASP A 53 24.50 4.71 -22.16
CA ASP A 53 24.70 6.05 -22.65
C ASP A 53 23.67 6.99 -21.99
N PRO A 54 24.10 8.05 -21.28
CA PRO A 54 23.20 9.02 -20.62
C PRO A 54 22.16 9.63 -21.55
N PHE A 55 22.46 9.72 -22.84
CA PHE A 55 21.57 10.25 -23.86
C PHE A 55 20.17 9.61 -23.84
N TRP A 56 20.10 8.29 -23.68
CA TRP A 56 18.82 7.57 -23.64
C TRP A 56 18.03 7.87 -22.37
N ASP A 57 18.73 7.95 -21.25
CA ASP A 57 18.11 8.29 -19.96
C ASP A 57 17.57 9.69 -19.94
N ASP A 58 18.33 10.65 -20.50
CA ASP A 58 17.92 12.04 -20.62
C ASP A 58 16.71 12.20 -21.56
N GLY A 59 16.70 11.45 -22.67
CA GLY A 59 15.55 11.44 -23.58
C GLY A 59 14.28 10.87 -22.92
N VAL A 60 14.39 9.79 -22.17
CA VAL A 60 13.31 9.20 -21.39
C VAL A 60 12.82 10.20 -20.32
N ALA A 61 13.75 10.84 -19.60
CA ALA A 61 13.43 11.86 -18.61
C ALA A 61 12.64 13.02 -19.23
N LEU A 62 13.09 13.53 -20.36
CA LEU A 62 12.45 14.66 -21.05
C LEU A 62 11.01 14.33 -21.48
N TYR A 63 10.79 13.13 -22.02
CA TYR A 63 9.44 12.68 -22.39
C TYR A 63 8.54 12.52 -21.17
N LEU A 64 9.04 11.88 -20.12
CA LEU A 64 8.30 11.75 -18.86
C LEU A 64 8.00 13.10 -18.23
N GLN A 65 8.94 14.07 -18.27
CA GLN A 65 8.72 15.42 -17.76
C GLN A 65 7.53 16.08 -18.45
N ALA A 66 7.45 16.00 -19.78
CA ALA A 66 6.31 16.55 -20.52
C ALA A 66 4.98 15.94 -20.03
N MET A 67 4.90 14.61 -19.85
CA MET A 67 3.67 13.92 -19.41
C MET A 67 3.31 14.23 -17.96
N PHE A 68 4.32 14.21 -17.06
CA PHE A 68 4.11 14.46 -15.63
C PHE A 68 3.72 15.91 -15.36
N PHE A 69 4.36 16.88 -16.03
CA PHE A 69 3.98 18.29 -15.93
C PHE A 69 2.58 18.52 -16.49
N HIS A 70 2.22 17.90 -17.62
CA HIS A 70 0.87 17.99 -18.15
C HIS A 70 -0.17 17.59 -17.11
N GLU A 71 -0.07 16.37 -16.56
CA GLU A 71 -1.04 15.88 -15.58
C GLU A 71 -1.04 16.71 -14.30
N TRP A 72 0.15 17.09 -13.79
CA TRP A 72 0.25 17.85 -12.56
C TRP A 72 -0.33 19.26 -12.66
N LEU A 73 -0.10 19.97 -13.77
CA LEU A 73 -0.62 21.33 -14.00
C LEU A 73 -2.11 21.28 -14.31
N GLN A 74 -2.55 20.37 -15.17
CA GLN A 74 -3.96 20.21 -15.50
C GLN A 74 -4.79 19.81 -14.27
N ALA A 75 -4.28 18.92 -13.44
CA ALA A 75 -4.95 18.54 -12.20
C ALA A 75 -5.14 19.72 -11.25
N LYS A 76 -4.16 20.65 -11.20
CA LYS A 76 -4.29 21.90 -10.43
C LYS A 76 -5.36 22.84 -10.99
N GLU A 77 -5.46 22.96 -12.32
CA GLU A 77 -6.49 23.78 -12.96
C GLU A 77 -7.89 23.21 -12.75
N GLU A 78 -8.01 21.88 -12.71
CA GLU A 78 -9.27 21.15 -12.52
C GLU A 78 -9.62 20.91 -11.04
N ASP A 79 -8.82 21.40 -10.10
CA ASP A 79 -8.95 21.17 -8.64
C ASP A 79 -9.14 19.70 -8.27
N ARG A 80 -8.34 18.84 -8.88
CA ARG A 80 -8.31 17.39 -8.62
C ARG A 80 -6.91 16.90 -8.25
N GLN A 81 -6.83 15.72 -7.72
CA GLN A 81 -5.56 15.07 -7.44
C GLN A 81 -4.95 14.52 -8.75
N PRO A 82 -3.67 14.81 -9.06
CA PRO A 82 -2.98 14.22 -10.21
C PRO A 82 -2.77 12.72 -9.95
N THR A 83 -2.81 11.89 -11.01
CA THR A 83 -2.65 10.44 -10.90
C THR A 83 -1.72 9.87 -11.95
N LEU A 84 -0.98 8.81 -11.60
CA LEU A 84 -0.16 8.09 -12.56
C LEU A 84 -1.01 7.44 -13.67
N ASN A 85 -2.25 7.09 -13.39
CA ASN A 85 -3.16 6.53 -14.38
C ASN A 85 -3.45 7.49 -15.55
N ASN A 86 -3.52 8.79 -15.29
CA ASN A 86 -3.71 9.78 -16.36
C ASN A 86 -2.43 9.96 -17.19
N ILE A 87 -1.24 9.85 -16.57
CA ILE A 87 0.02 9.81 -17.31
C ILE A 87 0.07 8.61 -18.26
N LEU A 88 -0.36 7.42 -17.82
CA LEU A 88 -0.46 6.25 -18.69
C LEU A 88 -1.42 6.51 -19.88
N LYS A 89 -2.52 7.23 -19.67
CA LYS A 89 -3.43 7.62 -20.77
C LYS A 89 -2.74 8.55 -21.76
N LEU A 90 -1.99 9.56 -21.27
CA LEU A 90 -1.24 10.49 -22.13
C LEU A 90 -0.18 9.77 -22.97
N VAL A 91 0.61 8.89 -22.36
CA VAL A 91 1.60 8.07 -23.08
C VAL A 91 0.93 7.22 -24.16
N ASN A 92 -0.24 6.65 -23.87
CA ASN A 92 -1.01 5.87 -24.85
C ASN A 92 -1.60 6.74 -25.99
N MET A 93 -1.81 8.03 -25.80
CA MET A 93 -2.25 8.95 -26.87
C MET A 93 -1.16 9.13 -27.94
N GLU A 94 0.12 8.95 -27.64
CA GLU A 94 1.21 9.01 -28.63
C GLU A 94 1.12 7.88 -29.66
N THR A 95 0.53 6.72 -29.31
CA THR A 95 0.35 5.59 -30.23
C THR A 95 -0.88 5.72 -31.13
N LYS A 96 -1.81 6.61 -30.77
CA LYS A 96 -3.08 6.79 -31.49
C LYS A 96 -2.92 7.86 -32.57
N LYS A 97 -2.92 7.42 -33.81
CA LYS A 97 -2.84 8.30 -34.97
C LYS A 97 -4.21 8.85 -35.33
N VAL A 98 -4.22 10.10 -35.69
CA VAL A 98 -5.39 10.85 -36.17
C VAL A 98 -5.00 11.50 -37.49
N ALA A 99 -5.83 11.34 -38.52
CA ALA A 99 -5.65 12.08 -39.77
C ALA A 99 -6.14 13.52 -39.57
N ASP A 100 -5.48 14.48 -40.23
CA ASP A 100 -5.98 15.84 -40.30
C ASP A 100 -7.33 15.91 -41.08
N GLU A 101 -8.03 17.05 -41.02
CA GLU A 101 -9.34 17.21 -41.66
C GLU A 101 -9.31 16.92 -43.18
N LYS A 102 -8.12 16.94 -43.79
CA LYS A 102 -7.92 16.69 -45.23
C LYS A 102 -7.41 15.26 -45.50
N GLY A 103 -7.07 14.47 -44.49
CA GLY A 103 -6.53 13.13 -44.63
C GLY A 103 -5.11 13.07 -45.20
N GLU A 104 -4.41 14.19 -45.29
CA GLU A 104 -3.09 14.31 -45.93
C GLU A 104 -1.94 14.10 -44.95
N ASN A 105 -2.13 14.42 -43.64
CA ASN A 105 -1.10 14.29 -42.63
C ASN A 105 -1.60 13.46 -41.44
N GLU A 106 -0.83 12.47 -41.03
CA GLU A 106 -1.06 11.72 -39.81
C GLU A 106 -0.32 12.39 -38.63
N THR A 107 -1.08 12.78 -37.60
CA THR A 107 -0.54 13.24 -36.33
C THR A 107 -0.97 12.32 -35.20
N THR A 108 -0.38 12.45 -34.00
CA THR A 108 -0.80 11.68 -32.83
C THR A 108 -1.80 12.47 -31.98
N GLN A 109 -2.67 11.77 -31.24
CA GLN A 109 -3.58 12.45 -30.31
C GLN A 109 -2.83 13.29 -29.29
N LEU A 110 -1.64 12.84 -28.84
CA LEU A 110 -0.79 13.60 -27.93
C LEU A 110 -0.26 14.89 -28.58
N GLN A 111 0.17 14.80 -29.84
CA GLN A 111 0.62 16.00 -30.56
C GLN A 111 -0.50 17.05 -30.64
N MET A 112 -1.73 16.63 -30.97
CA MET A 112 -2.89 17.53 -31.01
C MET A 112 -3.16 18.17 -29.63
N GLU A 113 -3.03 17.41 -28.56
CA GLU A 113 -3.19 17.93 -27.20
C GLU A 113 -2.11 18.97 -26.86
N MET A 114 -0.84 18.71 -27.23
CA MET A 114 0.24 19.66 -27.02
C MET A 114 0.06 20.94 -27.87
N ASP A 115 -0.44 20.81 -29.10
CA ASP A 115 -0.78 21.96 -29.94
C ASP A 115 -1.92 22.78 -29.35
N ARG A 116 -2.94 22.14 -28.79
CA ARG A 116 -4.02 22.80 -28.05
C ARG A 116 -3.49 23.58 -26.84
N LEU A 117 -2.63 22.98 -26.05
CA LEU A 117 -2.01 23.63 -24.88
C LEU A 117 -1.10 24.79 -25.28
N ALA A 118 -0.33 24.64 -26.36
CA ALA A 118 0.48 25.74 -26.92
C ALA A 118 -0.37 26.95 -27.33
N GLY A 119 -1.57 26.69 -27.88
CA GLY A 119 -2.53 27.75 -28.23
C GLY A 119 -3.11 28.50 -27.02
N ILE A 120 -3.20 27.82 -25.86
CA ILE A 120 -3.77 28.40 -24.63
C ILE A 120 -2.69 29.07 -23.76
N HIS A 121 -1.57 28.40 -23.53
CA HIS A 121 -0.56 28.77 -22.53
C HIS A 121 0.76 29.26 -23.18
N GLY A 122 0.93 29.08 -24.49
CA GLY A 122 2.16 29.43 -25.24
C GLY A 122 3.15 28.26 -25.31
N GLU A 123 4.18 28.44 -26.17
CA GLU A 123 5.21 27.38 -26.41
C GLU A 123 6.16 27.15 -25.21
N ASP A 124 6.30 28.12 -24.32
CA ASP A 124 7.14 27.99 -23.11
C ASP A 124 6.45 27.23 -21.96
N TYR A 125 5.20 26.84 -22.14
CA TYR A 125 4.49 26.03 -21.12
C TYR A 125 5.20 24.71 -20.90
N PRO A 126 5.54 24.32 -19.65
CA PRO A 126 6.45 23.22 -19.39
C PRO A 126 6.17 21.92 -20.14
N PRO A 127 4.93 21.38 -20.19
CA PRO A 127 4.65 20.16 -20.95
C PRO A 127 4.87 20.32 -22.45
N VAL A 128 4.48 21.46 -23.01
CA VAL A 128 4.65 21.76 -24.44
C VAL A 128 6.13 21.89 -24.78
N ARG A 129 6.84 22.73 -24.03
CA ARG A 129 8.27 22.99 -24.20
C ARG A 129 9.09 21.70 -24.20
N ASP A 130 8.87 20.83 -23.21
CA ASP A 130 9.66 19.62 -23.04
C ASP A 130 9.29 18.56 -24.11
N TYR A 131 8.03 18.50 -24.51
CA TYR A 131 7.59 17.68 -25.63
C TYR A 131 8.17 18.15 -26.97
N ARG A 132 8.17 19.46 -27.25
CA ARG A 132 8.77 20.04 -28.45
C ARG A 132 10.28 19.73 -28.56
N LYS A 133 11.02 19.94 -27.46
CA LYS A 133 12.45 19.60 -27.39
C LYS A 133 12.73 18.13 -27.75
N LEU A 134 11.89 17.20 -27.27
CA LEU A 134 12.01 15.82 -27.66
C LEU A 134 11.76 15.61 -29.16
N LYS A 135 10.71 16.26 -29.71
CA LYS A 135 10.32 16.12 -31.13
C LYS A 135 11.30 16.75 -32.11
N GLU A 136 12.20 17.65 -31.68
CA GLU A 136 13.31 18.16 -32.48
C GLU A 136 14.35 17.09 -32.83
N GLY A 137 14.40 15.98 -32.09
CA GLY A 137 15.26 14.85 -32.39
C GLY A 137 14.84 14.10 -33.65
N ALA A 138 15.77 13.29 -34.18
CA ALA A 138 15.46 12.41 -35.32
C ALA A 138 14.28 11.49 -35.01
N ALA A 139 13.35 11.34 -35.94
CA ALA A 139 12.10 10.60 -35.75
C ALA A 139 12.30 9.16 -35.24
N GLU A 140 13.34 8.47 -35.68
CA GLU A 140 13.69 7.12 -35.22
C GLU A 140 14.16 7.11 -33.76
N THR A 141 14.96 8.12 -33.37
CA THR A 141 15.41 8.30 -31.99
C THR A 141 14.24 8.57 -31.05
N VAL A 142 13.37 9.49 -31.43
CA VAL A 142 12.15 9.79 -30.65
C VAL A 142 11.28 8.56 -30.48
N ARG A 143 11.08 7.78 -31.55
CA ARG A 143 10.33 6.52 -31.49
C ARG A 143 10.97 5.52 -30.52
N SER A 144 12.30 5.41 -30.53
CA SER A 144 13.05 4.51 -29.62
C SER A 144 12.86 4.93 -28.16
N ILE A 145 12.92 6.23 -27.85
CA ILE A 145 12.66 6.78 -26.52
C ILE A 145 11.23 6.46 -26.06
N ILE A 146 10.23 6.65 -26.92
CA ILE A 146 8.83 6.32 -26.60
C ILE A 146 8.67 4.82 -26.30
N ILE A 147 9.34 3.94 -27.05
CA ILE A 147 9.34 2.49 -26.79
C ILE A 147 9.96 2.19 -25.42
N MET A 148 11.06 2.85 -25.05
CA MET A 148 11.70 2.68 -23.73
C MET A 148 10.76 3.12 -22.59
N VAL A 149 10.05 4.23 -22.74
CA VAL A 149 9.06 4.69 -21.76
C VAL A 149 7.91 3.71 -21.63
N ASN A 150 7.36 3.21 -22.74
CA ASN A 150 6.31 2.20 -22.71
C ASN A 150 6.78 0.91 -22.03
N ALA A 151 8.02 0.47 -22.30
CA ALA A 151 8.60 -0.69 -21.63
C ALA A 151 8.76 -0.49 -20.12
N MET A 152 9.17 0.70 -19.70
CA MET A 152 9.31 1.09 -18.29
C MET A 152 7.95 1.12 -17.57
N LEU A 153 6.91 1.65 -18.21
CA LEU A 153 5.58 1.79 -17.63
C LEU A 153 4.70 0.54 -17.77
N ARG A 154 5.14 -0.48 -18.51
CA ARG A 154 4.34 -1.68 -18.84
C ARG A 154 3.69 -2.34 -17.63
N LEU A 155 4.41 -2.46 -16.51
CA LEU A 155 3.86 -3.06 -15.29
C LEU A 155 2.76 -2.18 -14.68
N CYS A 156 2.91 -0.86 -14.75
CA CYS A 156 1.92 0.09 -14.24
C CYS A 156 0.59 0.03 -15.00
N GLU A 157 0.56 -0.54 -16.20
CA GLU A 157 -0.66 -0.71 -17.00
C GLU A 157 -1.54 -1.88 -16.55
N THR A 158 -1.04 -2.76 -15.69
CA THR A 158 -1.85 -3.86 -15.16
C THR A 158 -3.03 -3.33 -14.34
N ALA A 159 -4.17 -4.03 -14.38
CA ALA A 159 -5.36 -3.62 -13.64
C ALA A 159 -5.07 -3.45 -12.13
N ALA A 160 -4.20 -4.31 -11.57
CA ALA A 160 -3.79 -4.26 -10.18
C ALA A 160 -3.10 -2.95 -9.83
N LEU A 161 -2.09 -2.53 -10.61
CA LEU A 161 -1.36 -1.31 -10.34
C LEU A 161 -2.15 -0.05 -10.70
N LYS A 162 -2.97 -0.08 -11.75
CA LYS A 162 -3.92 1.01 -12.04
C LYS A 162 -4.82 1.30 -10.84
N ARG A 163 -5.34 0.25 -10.20
CA ARG A 163 -6.13 0.40 -8.98
C ARG A 163 -5.30 1.00 -7.84
N LEU A 164 -4.04 0.55 -7.65
CA LEU A 164 -3.18 1.08 -6.59
C LEU A 164 -2.85 2.57 -6.78
N PHE A 165 -2.69 3.04 -8.01
CA PHE A 165 -2.36 4.44 -8.32
C PHE A 165 -3.58 5.37 -8.47
N GLU A 166 -4.80 4.86 -8.28
CA GLU A 166 -6.03 5.63 -8.47
C GLU A 166 -6.21 6.75 -7.45
N ALA A 167 -5.77 6.53 -6.21
CA ALA A 167 -5.84 7.49 -5.11
C ALA A 167 -4.73 7.22 -4.09
N ASP A 168 -4.62 8.05 -3.07
CA ASP A 168 -3.66 7.87 -1.98
C ASP A 168 -4.37 7.65 -0.63
N ASP A 169 -4.31 6.42 -0.13
CA ASP A 169 -4.83 6.05 1.19
C ASP A 169 -3.69 5.93 2.23
N ILE A 170 -2.44 5.85 1.76
CA ILE A 170 -1.27 5.64 2.64
C ILE A 170 -0.99 6.88 3.48
N ASP A 171 -1.11 8.07 2.90
CA ASP A 171 -0.85 9.32 3.61
C ASP A 171 0.51 9.32 4.34
N ILE A 172 1.59 9.39 3.56
CA ILE A 172 2.98 9.40 4.08
C ILE A 172 3.17 10.43 5.22
N PRO A 173 2.67 11.69 5.11
CA PRO A 173 2.78 12.65 6.19
C PRO A 173 2.28 12.16 7.55
N SER A 174 1.20 11.37 7.59
CA SER A 174 0.64 10.86 8.84
C SER A 174 1.56 9.93 9.62
N LEU A 175 2.53 9.31 8.95
CA LEU A 175 3.54 8.48 9.63
C LEU A 175 4.43 9.28 10.58
N GLY A 176 4.75 10.52 10.22
CA GLY A 176 5.60 11.41 11.02
C GLY A 176 4.83 12.41 11.87
N LEU A 177 3.66 12.85 11.41
CA LEU A 177 2.83 13.86 12.07
C LEU A 177 1.71 13.26 12.93
N GLY A 178 1.32 12.02 12.64
CA GLY A 178 0.10 11.40 13.15
C GLY A 178 -1.12 11.70 12.27
N ILE A 179 -2.15 10.89 12.40
CA ILE A 179 -3.40 11.07 11.67
C ILE A 179 -4.05 12.38 12.13
N ASP A 180 -4.53 13.16 11.19
CA ASP A 180 -5.08 14.50 11.43
C ASP A 180 -4.08 15.43 12.15
N HIS A 181 -2.77 15.25 11.92
CA HIS A 181 -1.67 15.96 12.60
C HIS A 181 -1.67 15.77 14.12
N ASN A 182 -2.22 14.67 14.62
CA ASN A 182 -2.23 14.33 16.04
C ASN A 182 -1.17 13.25 16.34
N PRO A 183 -0.07 13.59 17.08
CA PRO A 183 1.01 12.65 17.38
C PRO A 183 0.60 11.44 18.21
N ASP A 184 -0.54 11.48 18.89
CA ASP A 184 -1.06 10.34 19.66
C ASP A 184 -1.71 9.28 18.77
N LYS A 185 -2.13 9.67 17.54
CA LYS A 185 -2.75 8.77 16.55
C LYS A 185 -1.68 8.22 15.60
N LYS A 186 -1.05 7.12 15.98
CA LYS A 186 0.06 6.52 15.25
C LYS A 186 -0.41 5.56 14.16
N THR A 187 0.41 5.43 13.12
CA THR A 187 0.19 4.51 12.01
C THR A 187 1.29 3.43 11.97
N ALA A 188 0.90 2.19 11.69
CA ALA A 188 1.80 1.10 11.32
C ALA A 188 1.53 0.75 9.86
N LEU A 189 2.52 0.93 8.99
CA LEU A 189 2.45 0.60 7.58
C LEU A 189 3.21 -0.71 7.32
N PHE A 190 2.54 -1.67 6.69
CA PHE A 190 3.13 -2.93 6.24
C PHE A 190 3.35 -2.90 4.73
N LEU A 191 4.58 -3.14 4.31
CA LEU A 191 4.95 -3.30 2.91
C LEU A 191 5.08 -4.79 2.64
N VAL A 192 4.15 -5.34 1.85
CA VAL A 192 4.05 -6.78 1.58
C VAL A 192 4.43 -7.03 0.13
N MET A 193 5.47 -7.83 -0.08
CA MET A 193 6.00 -8.16 -1.41
C MET A 193 6.31 -9.65 -1.51
N PRO A 194 6.25 -10.24 -2.72
CA PRO A 194 6.61 -11.64 -2.90
C PRO A 194 8.13 -11.84 -2.75
N ASP A 195 8.53 -12.92 -2.08
CA ASP A 195 9.95 -13.24 -1.83
C ASP A 195 10.70 -13.67 -3.10
N ASN A 196 10.00 -14.28 -4.04
CA ASN A 196 10.56 -14.89 -5.24
C ASN A 196 10.33 -14.10 -6.53
N ASP A 197 9.60 -12.99 -6.48
CA ASP A 197 9.31 -12.12 -7.62
C ASP A 197 9.83 -10.71 -7.38
N GLN A 198 10.87 -10.33 -8.08
CA GLN A 198 11.49 -9.01 -7.99
C GLN A 198 10.87 -7.98 -8.95
N SER A 199 9.86 -8.35 -9.73
CA SER A 199 9.24 -7.48 -10.74
C SER A 199 8.68 -6.18 -10.15
N PHE A 200 8.26 -6.21 -8.90
CA PHE A 200 7.70 -5.06 -8.19
C PHE A 200 8.69 -4.32 -7.28
N ASN A 201 9.95 -4.74 -7.23
CA ASN A 201 10.96 -4.11 -6.37
C ASN A 201 11.14 -2.62 -6.69
N PHE A 202 10.98 -2.23 -7.96
CA PHE A 202 11.08 -0.84 -8.37
C PHE A 202 10.02 0.05 -7.68
N LEU A 203 8.79 -0.46 -7.48
CA LEU A 203 7.72 0.27 -6.81
C LEU A 203 8.05 0.52 -5.34
N ILE A 204 8.55 -0.49 -4.66
CA ILE A 204 8.92 -0.37 -3.26
C ILE A 204 10.15 0.53 -3.09
N SER A 205 11.14 0.43 -3.97
CA SER A 205 12.31 1.34 -3.96
C SER A 205 11.89 2.79 -4.20
N MET A 206 10.99 3.02 -5.16
CA MET A 206 10.41 4.34 -5.41
C MET A 206 9.62 4.84 -4.19
N PHE A 207 8.78 3.99 -3.61
CA PHE A 207 8.02 4.29 -2.41
C PHE A 207 8.94 4.67 -1.23
N TYR A 208 9.97 3.87 -0.95
CA TYR A 208 10.93 4.19 0.12
C TYR A 208 11.61 5.52 -0.11
N THR A 209 12.06 5.79 -1.33
CA THR A 209 12.73 7.05 -1.66
C THR A 209 11.80 8.23 -1.45
N GLN A 210 10.55 8.11 -1.90
CA GLN A 210 9.54 9.16 -1.70
C GLN A 210 9.14 9.30 -0.22
N LEU A 211 9.01 8.19 0.51
CA LEU A 211 8.72 8.18 1.94
C LEU A 211 9.72 9.06 2.72
N PHE A 212 11.01 8.79 2.54
CA PHE A 212 12.04 9.55 3.24
C PHE A 212 12.12 11.00 2.75
N ASP A 213 11.97 11.23 1.45
CA ASP A 213 12.00 12.57 0.85
C ASP A 213 10.87 13.47 1.40
N VAL A 214 9.65 12.94 1.47
CA VAL A 214 8.49 13.65 2.02
C VAL A 214 8.68 13.90 3.52
N LEU A 215 9.10 12.89 4.29
CA LEU A 215 9.27 13.02 5.73
C LEU A 215 10.43 13.95 6.10
N LEU A 216 11.56 13.93 5.37
CA LEU A 216 12.67 14.86 5.55
C LEU A 216 12.22 16.30 5.29
N ARG A 217 11.48 16.53 4.19
CA ARG A 217 10.93 17.85 3.86
C ARG A 217 9.98 18.37 4.95
N ILE A 218 9.12 17.50 5.47
CA ILE A 218 8.21 17.85 6.58
C ILE A 218 9.01 18.18 7.84
N ALA A 219 9.99 17.36 8.20
CA ALA A 219 10.85 17.61 9.36
C ALA A 219 11.55 18.96 9.26
N ASP A 220 12.19 19.23 8.12
CA ASP A 220 13.00 20.43 7.93
C ASP A 220 12.17 21.72 7.79
N HIS A 221 11.00 21.67 7.13
CA HIS A 221 10.23 22.88 6.83
C HIS A 221 9.01 23.10 7.72
N LYS A 222 8.40 22.02 8.26
CA LYS A 222 7.14 22.13 9.03
C LYS A 222 7.33 21.81 10.53
N CYS A 223 8.39 21.08 10.91
CA CYS A 223 8.59 20.57 12.27
C CYS A 223 9.92 21.01 12.92
N HIS A 224 10.48 22.15 12.51
CA HIS A 224 11.71 22.71 13.11
C HIS A 224 12.89 21.71 13.13
N GLY A 225 13.01 20.87 12.11
CA GLY A 225 14.09 19.91 11.92
C GLY A 225 13.85 18.51 12.49
N GLN A 226 12.73 18.25 13.17
CA GLN A 226 12.49 16.95 13.80
C GLN A 226 11.01 16.57 13.78
N LEU A 227 10.69 15.35 13.30
CA LEU A 227 9.32 14.85 13.31
C LEU A 227 8.80 14.63 14.73
N PRO A 228 7.52 14.92 15.02
CA PRO A 228 6.92 14.68 16.33
C PRO A 228 6.81 13.17 16.66
N ILE A 229 6.62 12.32 15.66
CA ILE A 229 6.60 10.87 15.83
C ILE A 229 7.89 10.26 15.29
N HIS A 230 8.51 9.36 16.07
CA HIS A 230 9.67 8.59 15.59
C HIS A 230 9.22 7.59 14.52
N VAL A 231 9.72 7.78 13.29
CA VAL A 231 9.44 6.86 12.16
C VAL A 231 10.55 5.84 12.06
N ARG A 232 10.21 4.57 12.23
CA ARG A 232 11.16 3.45 12.15
C ARG A 232 10.82 2.51 11.02
N LEU A 233 11.75 2.35 10.09
CA LEU A 233 11.68 1.32 9.05
C LEU A 233 12.34 0.03 9.55
N TRP A 234 11.59 -1.05 9.65
CA TRP A 234 12.10 -2.40 9.84
C TRP A 234 12.30 -3.04 8.46
N ALA A 235 13.55 -3.15 8.04
CA ALA A 235 13.91 -3.74 6.75
C ALA A 235 14.32 -5.19 6.97
N ASP A 236 13.32 -6.06 7.10
CA ASP A 236 13.53 -7.51 7.12
C ASP A 236 14.00 -7.97 5.74
N GLU A 237 14.85 -8.98 5.70
CA GLU A 237 15.51 -9.45 4.47
C GLU A 237 16.18 -8.31 3.66
N PHE A 238 16.91 -7.41 4.36
CA PHE A 238 17.49 -6.21 3.76
C PHE A 238 18.38 -6.49 2.54
N TYR A 239 19.00 -7.66 2.47
CA TYR A 239 19.82 -8.06 1.31
C TYR A 239 18.96 -8.25 0.06
N ALA A 240 17.93 -9.07 0.13
CA ALA A 240 17.09 -9.43 -1.01
C ALA A 240 16.03 -8.37 -1.33
N GLY A 241 15.55 -7.65 -0.31
CA GLY A 241 14.50 -6.65 -0.46
C GLY A 241 14.95 -5.36 -1.15
N PRO A 242 13.99 -4.59 -1.69
CA PRO A 242 14.24 -3.27 -2.25
C PRO A 242 14.72 -2.28 -1.18
N LYS A 243 15.45 -1.27 -1.60
CA LYS A 243 16.08 -0.28 -0.72
C LYS A 243 15.80 1.14 -1.21
N PRO A 244 15.78 2.13 -0.31
CA PRO A 244 15.81 3.54 -0.73
C PRO A 244 17.07 3.81 -1.56
N ASN A 245 16.96 4.71 -2.53
CA ASN A 245 18.13 5.18 -3.25
C ASN A 245 19.12 5.89 -2.29
N ASN A 246 20.41 5.70 -2.48
CA ASN A 246 21.48 6.27 -1.64
C ASN A 246 21.29 5.98 -0.14
N THR A 247 20.97 4.74 0.20
CA THR A 247 20.67 4.34 1.60
C THR A 247 21.82 4.67 2.55
N GLU A 248 23.08 4.54 2.12
CA GLU A 248 24.25 4.87 2.93
C GLU A 248 24.32 6.36 3.35
N VAL A 249 23.90 7.25 2.46
CA VAL A 249 23.83 8.70 2.75
C VAL A 249 22.61 9.00 3.63
N LEU A 250 21.50 8.34 3.31
CA LEU A 250 20.24 8.49 4.06
C LEU A 250 20.42 8.15 5.55
N MET A 251 21.11 7.05 5.86
CA MET A 251 21.39 6.63 7.24
C MET A 251 22.06 7.71 8.08
N GLY A 252 22.97 8.49 7.48
CA GLY A 252 23.64 9.60 8.17
C GLY A 252 22.75 10.81 8.44
N THR A 253 21.68 11.00 7.66
CA THR A 253 20.85 12.22 7.71
C THR A 253 19.56 12.08 8.52
N ILE A 254 18.96 10.89 8.56
CA ILE A 254 17.62 10.68 9.13
C ILE A 254 17.59 10.73 10.66
N ARG A 255 18.72 10.43 11.33
CA ARG A 255 18.81 10.39 12.81
C ARG A 255 18.35 11.69 13.45
N SER A 256 18.84 12.83 12.97
CA SER A 256 18.50 14.15 13.50
C SER A 256 17.03 14.54 13.26
N ARG A 257 16.35 13.91 12.30
CA ARG A 257 14.94 14.15 11.95
C ARG A 257 13.97 13.19 12.64
N ASN A 258 14.41 12.49 13.67
CA ASN A 258 13.62 11.50 14.42
C ASN A 258 13.18 10.30 13.56
N MET A 259 14.07 9.82 12.69
CA MET A 259 13.84 8.64 11.87
C MET A 259 14.97 7.62 12.05
N SER A 260 14.68 6.34 11.83
CA SER A 260 15.69 5.27 11.88
C SER A 260 15.35 4.12 10.94
N ILE A 261 16.38 3.40 10.50
CA ILE A 261 16.26 2.14 9.75
C ILE A 261 16.89 1.03 10.58
N VAL A 262 16.22 -0.12 10.63
CA VAL A 262 16.72 -1.34 11.27
C VAL A 262 16.89 -2.41 10.18
N PRO A 263 18.07 -2.52 9.57
CA PRO A 263 18.35 -3.54 8.57
C PRO A 263 18.60 -4.89 9.24
N VAL A 264 17.95 -5.94 8.77
CA VAL A 264 18.18 -7.33 9.18
C VAL A 264 18.98 -8.04 8.11
N LEU A 265 20.13 -8.59 8.50
CA LEU A 265 21.10 -9.23 7.61
C LEU A 265 21.49 -10.60 8.15
N GLN A 266 21.79 -11.53 7.26
CA GLN A 266 22.22 -12.87 7.65
C GLN A 266 23.75 -12.96 7.82
N SER A 267 24.51 -12.06 7.17
CA SER A 267 25.97 -12.01 7.23
C SER A 267 26.54 -10.65 6.81
N ILE A 268 27.78 -10.38 7.23
CA ILE A 268 28.54 -9.20 6.76
C ILE A 268 28.83 -9.27 5.26
N SER A 269 28.92 -10.46 4.68
CA SER A 269 29.10 -10.62 3.23
C SER A 269 27.93 -10.03 2.43
N GLN A 270 26.72 -10.09 2.96
CA GLN A 270 25.54 -9.50 2.30
C GLN A 270 25.66 -7.98 2.21
N ILE A 271 26.09 -7.32 3.29
CA ILE A 271 26.20 -5.85 3.25
C ILE A 271 27.34 -5.38 2.37
N LYS A 272 28.46 -6.15 2.32
CA LYS A 272 29.57 -5.89 1.39
C LYS A 272 29.16 -6.04 -0.08
N ALA A 273 28.23 -6.96 -0.37
CA ALA A 273 27.68 -7.13 -1.71
C ALA A 273 26.75 -5.97 -2.09
N ILE A 274 25.94 -5.45 -1.14
CA ILE A 274 25.04 -4.30 -1.38
C ILE A 274 25.85 -3.01 -1.57
N PHE A 275 26.88 -2.79 -0.72
CA PHE A 275 27.69 -1.57 -0.69
C PHE A 275 29.16 -1.91 -0.95
N PRO A 276 29.58 -2.04 -2.21
CA PRO A 276 30.98 -2.34 -2.56
C PRO A 276 31.90 -1.16 -2.22
N ASN A 277 33.20 -1.40 -2.30
CA ASN A 277 34.25 -0.37 -2.17
C ASN A 277 34.18 0.41 -0.84
N GLU A 278 34.18 -0.28 0.30
CA GLU A 278 34.21 0.28 1.65
C GLU A 278 32.95 1.07 2.06
N LYS A 279 31.99 1.29 1.17
CA LYS A 279 30.72 1.93 1.51
C LYS A 279 29.92 1.16 2.59
N TRP A 280 30.16 -0.13 2.72
CA TRP A 280 29.56 -0.96 3.78
C TRP A 280 30.03 -0.55 5.18
N GLU A 281 31.26 -0.04 5.33
CA GLU A 281 31.75 0.50 6.60
C GLU A 281 31.02 1.78 6.95
N ILE A 282 30.89 2.71 5.99
CA ILE A 282 30.11 3.96 6.17
C ILE A 282 28.66 3.64 6.61
N PHE A 283 28.08 2.60 6.02
CA PHE A 283 26.72 2.18 6.41
C PHE A 283 26.68 1.70 7.87
N LEU A 284 27.61 0.85 8.27
CA LEU A 284 27.68 0.31 9.63
C LEU A 284 28.06 1.36 10.67
N ASP A 285 28.91 2.32 10.34
CA ASP A 285 29.30 3.43 11.21
C ASP A 285 28.12 4.34 11.58
N ASN A 286 27.09 4.38 10.71
CA ASN A 286 25.84 5.07 11.01
C ASN A 286 24.87 4.25 11.89
N CYS A 287 25.22 3.01 12.25
CA CYS A 287 24.43 2.15 13.13
C CYS A 287 24.89 2.30 14.57
N ALA A 288 24.22 3.12 15.37
CA ALA A 288 24.54 3.29 16.80
C ALA A 288 24.40 2.01 17.64
N THR A 289 23.73 0.99 17.11
CA THR A 289 23.54 -0.32 17.77
C THR A 289 23.68 -1.45 16.76
N VAL A 290 24.49 -2.46 17.09
CA VAL A 290 24.61 -3.70 16.33
C VAL A 290 24.21 -4.87 17.23
N VAL A 291 23.26 -5.68 16.77
CA VAL A 291 22.79 -6.86 17.50
C VAL A 291 23.22 -8.12 16.75
N TYR A 292 24.15 -8.88 17.31
CA TYR A 292 24.57 -10.16 16.73
C TYR A 292 23.74 -11.31 17.32
N LEU A 293 22.93 -11.91 16.47
CA LEU A 293 22.06 -13.03 16.86
C LEU A 293 22.62 -14.41 16.48
N GLY A 294 23.87 -14.46 16.02
CA GLY A 294 24.51 -15.67 15.47
C GLY A 294 24.42 -15.72 13.94
N SER A 295 25.29 -16.47 13.34
CA SER A 295 25.36 -16.67 11.89
C SER A 295 25.67 -18.12 11.53
N GLY A 296 25.56 -18.47 10.25
CA GLY A 296 25.84 -19.80 9.76
C GLY A 296 27.33 -20.19 10.00
N PRO A 297 27.65 -21.49 10.07
CA PRO A 297 28.99 -21.97 10.41
C PRO A 297 30.06 -21.57 9.35
N ALA A 298 29.66 -21.28 8.13
CA ALA A 298 30.53 -20.85 7.02
C ALA A 298 30.66 -19.33 6.89
N SER A 299 30.07 -18.54 7.78
CA SER A 299 30.11 -17.05 7.72
C SER A 299 31.41 -16.50 8.32
N PHE A 300 32.56 -16.85 7.76
CA PHE A 300 33.88 -16.50 8.31
C PHE A 300 34.07 -15.00 8.49
N SER A 301 33.75 -14.18 7.48
CA SER A 301 33.87 -12.74 7.55
C SER A 301 33.02 -12.12 8.68
N THR A 302 31.85 -12.70 8.98
CA THR A 302 31.00 -12.28 10.09
C THR A 302 31.64 -12.62 11.44
N HIS A 303 32.19 -13.83 11.57
CA HIS A 303 32.84 -14.25 12.82
C HIS A 303 34.07 -13.40 13.12
N GLU A 304 34.89 -13.10 12.11
CA GLU A 304 36.06 -12.21 12.22
C GLU A 304 35.65 -10.78 12.59
N TYR A 305 34.61 -10.24 11.93
CA TYR A 305 34.08 -8.91 12.21
C TYR A 305 33.62 -8.78 13.66
N ILE A 306 32.80 -9.71 14.14
CA ILE A 306 32.30 -9.73 15.52
C ILE A 306 33.42 -9.89 16.52
N SER A 307 34.40 -10.78 16.24
CA SER A 307 35.57 -10.96 17.09
C SER A 307 36.39 -9.68 17.23
N LYS A 308 36.57 -8.92 16.13
CA LYS A 308 37.25 -7.61 16.13
C LYS A 308 36.48 -6.54 16.92
N LEU A 309 35.15 -6.50 16.77
CA LEU A 309 34.29 -5.56 17.52
C LEU A 309 34.34 -5.80 19.02
N LEU A 310 34.50 -7.05 19.44
CA LEU A 310 34.62 -7.40 20.87
C LEU A 310 35.92 -6.89 21.48
N GLY A 311 36.96 -6.72 20.66
CA GLY A 311 38.28 -6.30 21.10
C GLY A 311 39.08 -7.41 21.76
N GLU A 312 40.13 -7.03 22.46
CA GLU A 312 41.10 -7.92 23.09
C GLU A 312 41.10 -7.82 24.60
N MET A 313 41.46 -8.90 25.27
CA MET A 313 41.74 -8.98 26.69
C MET A 313 43.19 -9.39 26.93
N THR A 314 43.77 -8.95 28.01
CA THR A 314 45.10 -9.40 28.43
C THR A 314 44.97 -10.69 29.21
N ILE A 315 45.71 -11.72 28.78
CA ILE A 315 45.82 -13.00 29.46
C ILE A 315 47.23 -13.20 29.98
N ASP A 316 47.35 -13.86 31.11
CA ASP A 316 48.62 -14.35 31.61
C ASP A 316 48.97 -15.65 30.89
N THR A 317 50.11 -15.67 30.23
CA THR A 317 50.68 -16.87 29.60
C THR A 317 51.84 -17.38 30.40
N ARG A 318 51.85 -18.69 30.61
CA ARG A 318 52.95 -19.37 31.32
C ARG A 318 53.55 -20.42 30.39
N THR A 319 54.84 -20.31 30.22
CA THR A 319 55.60 -21.34 29.51
C THR A 319 56.56 -22.03 30.50
N ASP A 320 56.35 -23.31 30.71
CA ASP A 320 57.25 -24.12 31.51
C ASP A 320 58.16 -24.92 30.56
N GLY A 321 59.43 -24.65 30.59
CA GLY A 321 60.47 -25.41 29.87
C GLY A 321 61.18 -26.37 30.81
N VAL A 322 61.14 -27.66 30.51
CA VAL A 322 61.86 -28.71 31.25
C VAL A 322 62.84 -29.39 30.29
N THR A 323 64.15 -29.27 30.62
CA THR A 323 65.19 -30.03 29.89
C THR A 323 65.57 -31.21 30.74
N THR A 324 65.40 -32.42 30.23
CA THR A 324 65.76 -33.69 30.88
C THR A 324 67.17 -34.10 30.45
N GLY A 325 68.06 -34.27 31.40
CA GLY A 325 69.48 -34.70 31.18
C GLY A 325 70.28 -34.55 32.47
N ALA A 326 71.59 -34.95 32.44
CA ALA A 326 72.48 -34.91 33.61
C ALA A 326 72.65 -33.49 34.21
N HIS A 327 72.27 -32.44 33.49
CA HIS A 327 72.24 -31.04 33.94
C HIS A 327 70.86 -30.41 33.64
N GLY A 328 69.77 -31.12 33.95
CA GLY A 328 68.40 -30.70 33.69
C GLY A 328 68.11 -29.34 34.36
N ASN A 329 67.53 -28.39 33.58
CA ASN A 329 67.12 -27.08 34.06
C ASN A 329 65.59 -26.92 33.85
N SER A 330 64.94 -26.32 34.83
CA SER A 330 63.55 -25.92 34.75
C SER A 330 63.44 -24.41 34.66
N SER A 331 62.92 -23.90 33.56
CA SER A 331 62.68 -22.47 33.41
C SER A 331 61.17 -22.23 33.38
N ARG A 332 60.74 -21.22 34.10
CA ARG A 332 59.34 -20.77 34.13
C ARG A 332 59.32 -19.30 33.66
N ASN A 333 58.61 -19.05 32.56
CA ASN A 333 58.41 -17.70 32.03
C ASN A 333 56.92 -17.32 32.12
N ASN A 334 56.65 -16.24 32.83
CA ASN A 334 55.32 -15.64 32.90
C ASN A 334 55.30 -14.40 32.02
N ALA A 335 54.47 -14.39 30.99
CA ALA A 335 54.30 -13.25 30.09
C ALA A 335 52.81 -12.85 29.99
N LYS A 336 52.58 -11.60 29.65
CA LYS A 336 51.24 -11.14 29.30
C LYS A 336 51.09 -11.13 27.78
N ALA A 337 49.97 -11.67 27.28
CA ALA A 337 49.67 -11.67 25.85
C ALA A 337 48.25 -11.12 25.64
N GLY A 338 48.06 -10.41 24.51
CA GLY A 338 46.73 -10.02 24.05
C GLY A 338 46.01 -11.25 23.44
N ARG A 339 44.75 -11.42 23.77
CA ARG A 339 43.89 -12.40 23.16
C ARG A 339 42.53 -11.78 22.86
N GLY A 340 41.96 -12.04 21.67
CA GLY A 340 40.59 -11.63 21.38
C GLY A 340 39.63 -12.08 22.49
N LEU A 341 38.75 -11.20 22.95
CA LEU A 341 37.77 -11.50 23.99
C LEU A 341 36.95 -12.74 23.66
N MET A 342 36.55 -12.87 22.38
CA MET A 342 36.12 -14.12 21.75
C MET A 342 36.85 -14.26 20.42
N THR A 343 37.52 -15.36 20.21
CA THR A 343 38.12 -15.68 18.90
C THR A 343 37.05 -15.94 17.85
N PRO A 344 37.30 -15.82 16.54
CA PRO A 344 36.33 -16.18 15.50
C PRO A 344 35.74 -17.58 15.64
N GLY A 345 36.56 -18.54 16.12
CA GLY A 345 36.12 -19.90 16.39
C GLY A 345 35.15 -20.02 17.57
N GLU A 346 35.32 -19.16 18.58
CA GLU A 346 34.38 -19.09 19.72
C GLU A 346 33.09 -18.37 19.34
N VAL A 347 33.16 -17.30 18.57
CA VAL A 347 31.96 -16.63 17.98
C VAL A 347 31.14 -17.63 17.14
N ARG A 348 31.79 -18.43 16.30
CA ARG A 348 31.13 -19.48 15.50
C ARG A 348 30.39 -20.51 16.36
N ARG A 349 30.95 -20.87 17.52
CA ARG A 349 30.40 -21.86 18.45
C ARG A 349 29.43 -21.27 19.48
N MET A 350 29.17 -19.97 19.42
CA MET A 350 28.22 -19.32 20.32
C MET A 350 26.85 -20.02 20.26
N SER A 351 26.24 -20.27 21.42
CA SER A 351 24.94 -20.88 21.51
C SER A 351 23.89 -20.06 20.76
N ARG A 352 23.02 -20.71 20.00
CA ARG A 352 21.89 -20.05 19.32
C ARG A 352 20.89 -19.35 20.26
N LYS A 353 20.95 -19.65 21.57
CA LYS A 353 20.14 -18.99 22.60
C LYS A 353 20.70 -17.64 23.05
N ASN A 354 21.95 -17.33 22.70
CA ASN A 354 22.63 -16.12 23.12
C ASN A 354 22.70 -15.07 22.01
N CYS A 355 22.91 -13.84 22.39
CA CYS A 355 23.16 -12.70 21.51
C CYS A 355 24.27 -11.82 22.09
N ILE A 356 24.84 -10.98 21.23
CA ILE A 356 25.80 -9.94 21.63
C ILE A 356 25.25 -8.60 21.14
N LEU A 357 25.20 -7.62 22.03
CA LEU A 357 24.80 -6.25 21.73
C LEU A 357 26.02 -5.34 21.78
N PHE A 358 26.18 -4.53 20.75
CA PHE A 358 27.14 -3.46 20.68
C PHE A 358 26.36 -2.15 20.63
N ILE A 359 26.55 -1.29 21.60
CA ILE A 359 25.91 0.02 21.71
C ILE A 359 27.00 1.07 21.75
N GLU A 360 26.86 2.12 20.95
CA GLU A 360 27.81 3.23 20.90
C GLU A 360 28.12 3.76 22.32
N GLY A 361 29.39 3.83 22.67
CA GLY A 361 29.86 4.31 23.99
C GLY A 361 29.69 3.32 25.15
N GLN A 362 29.29 2.08 24.90
CA GLN A 362 29.10 1.03 25.90
C GLN A 362 30.00 -0.18 25.66
N TYR A 363 30.32 -0.91 26.74
CA TYR A 363 30.94 -2.23 26.59
C TYR A 363 29.98 -3.21 25.92
N PRO A 364 30.51 -4.19 25.14
CA PRO A 364 29.68 -5.24 24.56
C PRO A 364 28.91 -6.01 25.63
N ILE A 365 27.63 -6.25 25.39
CA ILE A 365 26.75 -6.99 26.29
C ILE A 365 26.49 -8.38 25.74
N PHE A 366 26.83 -9.42 26.49
CA PHE A 366 26.52 -10.81 26.16
C PHE A 366 25.29 -11.25 26.95
N ASP A 367 24.20 -11.62 26.27
CA ASP A 367 22.93 -11.95 26.90
C ASP A 367 22.20 -13.10 26.18
N LYS A 368 21.10 -13.53 26.75
CA LYS A 368 20.18 -14.50 26.16
C LYS A 368 19.19 -13.81 25.24
N LYS A 369 18.88 -14.43 24.12
CA LYS A 369 17.82 -13.95 23.25
C LYS A 369 16.48 -13.97 23.96
N ALA A 370 15.70 -12.91 23.83
CA ALA A 370 14.30 -12.92 24.21
C ALA A 370 13.53 -13.91 23.32
N ILE A 371 12.66 -14.70 23.92
CA ILE A 371 11.76 -15.61 23.21
C ILE A 371 10.40 -14.91 23.14
N PRO A 372 9.97 -14.38 21.98
CA PRO A 372 8.75 -13.57 21.85
C PRO A 372 7.50 -14.31 22.36
N PHE A 373 7.37 -15.59 22.05
CA PHE A 373 6.22 -16.46 22.41
C PHE A 373 5.96 -16.55 23.92
N ASN A 374 6.96 -16.27 24.75
CA ASN A 374 6.83 -16.30 26.20
C ASN A 374 6.45 -14.94 26.81
N THR A 375 6.40 -13.89 25.99
CA THR A 375 6.10 -12.55 26.48
C THR A 375 4.59 -12.33 26.67
N PRO A 376 4.17 -11.53 27.66
CA PRO A 376 2.76 -11.20 27.85
C PRO A 376 2.12 -10.57 26.61
N ARG A 377 2.87 -9.69 25.90
CA ARG A 377 2.39 -9.04 24.67
C ARG A 377 2.12 -10.02 23.53
N TRP A 378 2.94 -11.07 23.40
CA TRP A 378 2.67 -12.11 22.39
C TRP A 378 1.36 -12.84 22.69
N LYS A 379 1.16 -13.25 23.94
CA LYS A 379 -0.08 -13.93 24.38
C LYS A 379 -1.31 -13.04 24.18
N GLU A 380 -1.19 -11.75 24.48
CA GLU A 380 -2.22 -10.77 24.20
C GLU A 380 -2.52 -10.70 22.69
N SER A 381 -1.49 -10.63 21.84
CA SER A 381 -1.66 -10.58 20.38
C SER A 381 -2.32 -11.84 19.83
N GLU A 382 -2.00 -13.03 20.36
CA GLU A 382 -2.67 -14.29 19.99
C GLU A 382 -4.15 -14.29 20.38
N GLN A 383 -4.48 -13.77 21.56
CA GLN A 383 -5.87 -13.66 22.01
C GLN A 383 -6.67 -12.68 21.13
N LEU A 384 -6.08 -11.53 20.79
CA LEU A 384 -6.72 -10.51 19.95
C LEU A 384 -6.87 -10.94 18.49
N ALA A 385 -5.90 -11.66 17.96
CA ALA A 385 -5.91 -12.15 16.58
C ALA A 385 -6.90 -13.32 16.38
N GLY A 386 -7.16 -14.08 17.43
CA GLY A 386 -7.96 -15.30 17.35
C GLY A 386 -7.29 -16.38 16.48
N LYS A 387 -8.08 -17.33 15.98
CA LYS A 387 -7.55 -18.43 15.14
C LYS A 387 -7.20 -18.01 13.71
N GLU A 388 -7.82 -16.94 13.20
CA GLU A 388 -7.67 -16.51 11.82
C GLU A 388 -6.61 -15.42 11.60
N GLY A 389 -6.08 -14.85 12.68
CA GLY A 389 -5.14 -13.73 12.59
C GLY A 389 -5.79 -12.41 12.16
N TYR A 390 -4.94 -11.39 11.96
CA TYR A 390 -5.40 -10.10 11.42
C TYR A 390 -5.65 -10.22 9.91
N LYS A 391 -6.84 -9.78 9.47
CA LYS A 391 -7.15 -9.56 8.06
C LYS A 391 -7.30 -8.07 7.80
N HIS A 392 -6.56 -7.56 6.80
CA HIS A 392 -6.75 -6.20 6.35
C HIS A 392 -8.11 -6.10 5.62
N PRO A 393 -8.86 -5.00 5.80
CA PRO A 393 -10.15 -4.86 5.11
C PRO A 393 -9.97 -4.94 3.59
N VAL A 394 -10.73 -5.81 2.94
CA VAL A 394 -10.75 -5.91 1.48
C VAL A 394 -11.45 -4.67 0.92
N GLN A 395 -10.78 -3.95 0.03
CA GLN A 395 -11.31 -2.74 -0.59
C GLN A 395 -11.95 -3.00 -1.95
N VAL A 396 -11.52 -4.04 -2.65
CA VAL A 396 -11.99 -4.39 -3.99
C VAL A 396 -11.99 -5.90 -4.19
N VAL A 397 -12.80 -6.37 -5.15
CA VAL A 397 -12.79 -7.75 -5.63
C VAL A 397 -12.32 -7.75 -7.08
N TYR A 398 -11.38 -8.62 -7.40
CA TYR A 398 -10.90 -8.81 -8.75
C TYR A 398 -11.80 -9.79 -9.52
N ASN A 399 -12.40 -9.32 -10.62
CA ASN A 399 -13.15 -10.18 -11.53
C ASN A 399 -12.21 -10.81 -12.55
N LYS A 400 -11.94 -12.10 -12.40
CA LYS A 400 -11.02 -12.85 -13.29
C LYS A 400 -11.51 -12.93 -14.75
N LYS A 401 -12.83 -12.86 -14.99
CA LYS A 401 -13.39 -12.94 -16.35
C LYS A 401 -13.21 -11.65 -17.13
N THR A 402 -13.46 -10.52 -16.48
CA THR A 402 -13.36 -9.20 -17.11
C THR A 402 -11.99 -8.56 -16.90
N MET A 403 -11.12 -9.17 -16.08
CA MET A 403 -9.82 -8.62 -15.68
C MET A 403 -9.92 -7.20 -15.10
N THR A 404 -10.99 -6.94 -14.34
CA THR A 404 -11.26 -5.63 -13.74
C THR A 404 -11.42 -5.73 -12.23
N TYR A 405 -11.18 -4.63 -11.52
CA TYR A 405 -11.48 -4.51 -10.10
C TYR A 405 -12.85 -3.87 -9.91
N LYS A 406 -13.66 -4.47 -9.04
CA LYS A 406 -14.91 -3.90 -8.55
C LYS A 406 -14.67 -3.39 -7.14
N THR A 407 -14.82 -2.10 -6.92
CA THR A 407 -14.72 -1.50 -5.58
C THR A 407 -15.87 -2.01 -4.71
N LEU A 408 -15.53 -2.55 -3.55
CA LEU A 408 -16.51 -2.83 -2.52
C LEU A 408 -16.89 -1.51 -1.87
N GLN A 409 -18.17 -1.28 -1.72
CA GLN A 409 -18.62 -0.15 -0.92
C GLN A 409 -18.11 -0.38 0.52
N PRO A 410 -17.49 0.63 1.16
CA PRO A 410 -17.05 0.49 2.53
C PRO A 410 -18.27 0.15 3.38
N LYS A 411 -18.18 -0.92 4.16
CA LYS A 411 -19.15 -1.18 5.21
C LYS A 411 -18.95 -0.10 6.27
N ALA A 412 -19.67 0.99 6.16
CA ALA A 412 -19.72 1.99 7.22
C ALA A 412 -20.47 1.39 8.42
N ASP A 413 -19.96 1.63 9.61
CA ASP A 413 -20.65 1.30 10.85
C ASP A 413 -21.71 2.41 11.03
N ILE A 414 -22.90 2.21 10.47
CA ILE A 414 -23.98 3.20 10.50
C ILE A 414 -24.73 3.03 11.80
N GLN A 415 -24.82 4.10 12.56
CA GLN A 415 -25.63 4.18 13.75
C GLN A 415 -26.73 5.21 13.52
N PHE A 416 -27.96 4.82 13.85
CA PHE A 416 -29.10 5.74 13.85
C PHE A 416 -29.12 6.47 15.18
N LEU A 417 -29.15 7.81 15.12
CA LEU A 417 -29.05 8.67 16.29
C LEU A 417 -30.44 9.11 16.74
N GLU A 418 -30.67 9.05 18.03
CA GLU A 418 -31.81 9.73 18.63
C GLU A 418 -31.59 11.26 18.64
N LYS A 419 -32.68 12.04 18.67
CA LYS A 419 -32.59 13.51 18.68
C LYS A 419 -31.69 14.06 19.79
N ALA A 420 -31.65 13.39 20.96
CA ALA A 420 -30.79 13.75 22.08
C ALA A 420 -29.32 13.53 21.83
N GLU A 421 -28.95 12.54 20.99
CA GLU A 421 -27.57 12.19 20.67
C GLU A 421 -27.02 13.01 19.50
N LEU A 422 -27.91 13.56 18.65
CA LEU A 422 -27.54 14.26 17.42
C LEU A 422 -26.54 15.41 17.65
N GLN A 423 -26.79 16.21 18.69
CA GLN A 423 -25.91 17.35 18.99
C GLN A 423 -24.51 16.91 19.43
N PHE A 424 -24.42 15.85 20.21
CA PHE A 424 -23.14 15.27 20.64
C PHE A 424 -22.34 14.78 19.44
N TYR A 425 -22.94 14.05 18.52
CA TYR A 425 -22.23 13.52 17.34
C TYR A 425 -21.92 14.62 16.30
N LYS A 426 -22.74 15.67 16.17
CA LYS A 426 -22.40 16.85 15.36
C LYS A 426 -21.20 17.63 15.91
N GLU A 427 -21.00 17.63 17.23
CA GLU A 427 -19.80 18.20 17.84
C GLU A 427 -18.59 17.26 17.69
N ALA A 428 -18.79 15.95 17.86
CA ALA A 428 -17.76 14.95 17.65
C ALA A 428 -17.26 14.92 16.18
N GLU A 429 -18.12 15.15 15.19
CA GLU A 429 -17.72 15.27 13.77
C GLU A 429 -16.72 16.39 13.54
N LYS A 430 -16.81 17.50 14.30
CA LYS A 430 -15.85 18.61 14.17
C LYS A 430 -14.46 18.27 14.68
N THR A 431 -14.37 17.32 15.59
CA THR A 431 -13.12 16.91 16.25
C THR A 431 -12.56 15.58 15.75
N ASP A 432 -13.38 14.73 15.14
CA ASP A 432 -12.99 13.42 14.62
C ASP A 432 -13.48 13.22 13.17
N SER A 433 -12.57 13.31 12.22
CA SER A 433 -12.87 13.17 10.78
C SER A 433 -13.43 11.79 10.38
N ARG A 434 -13.35 10.79 11.27
CA ARG A 434 -13.92 9.45 11.06
C ARG A 434 -15.42 9.41 11.30
N ILE A 435 -15.97 10.42 11.98
CA ILE A 435 -17.40 10.55 12.25
C ILE A 435 -17.98 11.44 11.17
N LYS A 436 -19.07 10.99 10.54
CA LYS A 436 -19.88 11.78 9.62
C LYS A 436 -21.34 11.67 10.01
N VAL A 437 -21.98 12.81 10.14
CA VAL A 437 -23.40 12.90 10.48
C VAL A 437 -24.14 13.43 9.26
N PHE A 438 -25.09 12.64 8.74
CA PHE A 438 -25.92 13.08 7.63
C PHE A 438 -27.39 12.86 7.93
N GLU A 439 -28.18 13.76 7.43
CA GLU A 439 -29.62 13.60 7.31
C GLU A 439 -29.89 12.95 5.95
N MET A 440 -30.69 11.90 5.96
CA MET A 440 -30.98 11.17 4.73
C MET A 440 -32.48 10.90 4.67
N ASN A 441 -33.00 10.85 3.44
CA ASN A 441 -34.40 10.51 3.23
C ASN A 441 -34.63 8.99 3.31
N GLU A 442 -35.88 8.57 3.37
CA GLU A 442 -36.28 7.18 3.51
C GLU A 442 -35.85 6.32 2.30
N GLU A 443 -35.75 6.91 1.09
CA GLU A 443 -35.34 6.21 -0.12
C GLU A 443 -33.84 5.92 -0.10
N ASP A 444 -33.04 6.91 0.28
CA ASP A 444 -31.58 6.74 0.35
C ASP A 444 -31.21 5.77 1.47
N PHE A 445 -31.96 5.78 2.56
CA PHE A 445 -31.81 4.86 3.68
C PHE A 445 -31.91 3.38 3.24
N LEU A 446 -32.81 3.05 2.34
CA LEU A 446 -33.00 1.69 1.85
C LEU A 446 -31.86 1.17 0.98
N TYR A 447 -31.05 2.04 0.41
CA TYR A 447 -29.88 1.65 -0.38
C TYR A 447 -28.62 1.43 0.44
N LEU A 448 -28.67 1.80 1.73
CA LEU A 448 -27.52 1.57 2.61
C LEU A 448 -27.49 0.11 3.05
N ASN A 449 -26.30 -0.49 2.93
CA ASN A 449 -26.03 -1.84 3.41
C ASN A 449 -25.42 -1.74 4.81
N TRP A 450 -26.23 -1.83 5.86
CA TRP A 450 -25.75 -1.76 7.25
C TRP A 450 -25.88 -3.09 7.99
N ASN A 451 -25.00 -3.29 8.96
CA ASN A 451 -24.90 -4.54 9.73
C ASN A 451 -25.68 -4.52 11.06
N LYS A 452 -26.42 -3.45 11.36
CA LYS A 452 -27.15 -3.29 12.64
C LYS A 452 -28.56 -2.78 12.39
N GLU A 453 -29.48 -3.26 13.18
CA GLU A 453 -30.84 -2.73 13.19
C GLU A 453 -30.85 -1.22 13.53
N PRO A 454 -31.64 -0.42 12.80
CA PRO A 454 -31.75 0.99 13.08
C PRO A 454 -32.28 1.23 14.49
N LYS A 455 -31.70 2.16 15.23
CA LYS A 455 -32.22 2.65 16.50
C LYS A 455 -33.33 3.69 16.22
N LEU A 456 -34.42 3.25 15.64
CA LEU A 456 -35.63 4.07 15.50
C LEU A 456 -36.48 3.92 16.76
N THR A 457 -37.19 4.98 17.14
CA THR A 457 -38.17 4.90 18.20
C THR A 457 -39.34 4.01 17.77
N GLU A 458 -40.01 3.34 18.72
CA GLU A 458 -41.18 2.48 18.41
C GLU A 458 -42.25 3.22 17.59
N MET A 459 -42.40 4.53 17.81
CA MET A 459 -43.37 5.36 17.12
C MET A 459 -42.95 5.63 15.66
N GLU A 460 -41.67 5.87 15.41
CA GLU A 460 -41.12 6.03 14.04
C GLU A 460 -41.17 4.72 13.26
N ILE A 461 -40.92 3.58 13.92
CA ILE A 461 -41.10 2.25 13.33
C ILE A 461 -42.55 2.00 12.94
N MET A 462 -43.51 2.38 13.81
CA MET A 462 -44.94 2.24 13.53
C MET A 462 -45.39 3.13 12.36
N GLU A 463 -44.94 4.37 12.30
CA GLU A 463 -45.27 5.29 11.20
C GLU A 463 -44.67 4.79 9.87
N LEU A 464 -43.43 4.35 9.88
CA LEU A 464 -42.76 3.73 8.72
C LEU A 464 -43.54 2.48 8.27
N ALA A 465 -43.85 1.58 9.19
CA ALA A 465 -44.61 0.36 8.88
C ALA A 465 -46.01 0.65 8.30
N GLN A 466 -46.70 1.72 8.78
CA GLN A 466 -47.98 2.14 8.22
C GLN A 466 -47.85 2.69 6.80
N ARG A 467 -46.84 3.51 6.50
CA ARG A 467 -46.60 4.05 5.16
C ARG A 467 -46.28 2.94 4.16
N VAL A 468 -45.45 1.99 4.56
CA VAL A 468 -45.10 0.85 3.70
C VAL A 468 -46.30 -0.06 3.45
N LYS A 469 -47.11 -0.34 4.45
CA LYS A 469 -48.38 -1.08 4.26
C LYS A 469 -49.31 -0.39 3.26
N HIS A 470 -49.33 0.95 3.27
CA HIS A 470 -50.14 1.72 2.32
C HIS A 470 -49.55 1.61 0.90
N GLN A 471 -48.26 1.80 0.76
CA GLN A 471 -47.57 1.65 -0.53
C GLN A 471 -47.64 0.22 -1.10
N THR A 472 -47.51 -0.81 -0.24
CA THR A 472 -47.65 -2.20 -0.66
C THR A 472 -49.08 -2.49 -1.14
N LYS A 473 -50.07 -1.89 -0.51
CA LYS A 473 -51.47 -2.03 -0.92
C LYS A 473 -51.76 -1.30 -2.24
N GLU A 474 -51.21 -0.11 -2.45
CA GLU A 474 -51.28 0.62 -3.72
C GLU A 474 -50.57 -0.13 -4.85
N LEU A 475 -49.42 -0.75 -4.57
CA LEU A 475 -48.71 -1.59 -5.53
C LEU A 475 -49.48 -2.86 -5.90
N GLN A 476 -50.12 -3.51 -4.92
CA GLN A 476 -50.98 -4.67 -5.15
C GLN A 476 -52.24 -4.31 -5.92
N GLU A 477 -52.88 -3.17 -5.60
CA GLU A 477 -54.04 -2.65 -6.33
C GLU A 477 -53.65 -2.19 -7.74
N GLY A 478 -52.47 -1.60 -7.94
CA GLY A 478 -51.92 -1.24 -9.23
C GLY A 478 -51.62 -2.46 -10.13
N MET A 479 -51.11 -3.54 -9.52
CA MET A 479 -50.87 -4.82 -10.24
C MET A 479 -52.14 -5.49 -10.67
N SER A 480 -53.20 -5.47 -9.88
CA SER A 480 -54.50 -6.06 -10.30
C SER A 480 -55.11 -5.36 -11.51
N VAL A 481 -54.77 -4.09 -11.75
CA VAL A 481 -55.20 -3.34 -12.94
C VAL A 481 -54.32 -3.62 -14.14
N VAL A 482 -53.02 -3.86 -13.92
CA VAL A 482 -52.04 -4.19 -14.98
C VAL A 482 -52.23 -5.65 -15.46
N GLU A 483 -52.51 -6.58 -14.54
CA GLU A 483 -52.83 -7.97 -14.89
C GLU A 483 -54.05 -8.11 -15.80
N GLN A 484 -55.02 -7.16 -15.72
CA GLN A 484 -56.18 -7.14 -16.64
C GLN A 484 -55.84 -6.65 -18.04
N HIS A 485 -54.69 -6.01 -18.28
CA HIS A 485 -54.24 -5.53 -19.58
C HIS A 485 -53.14 -6.36 -20.22
N GLU A 486 -52.41 -7.20 -19.46
CA GLU A 486 -51.29 -8.03 -19.94
C GLU A 486 -51.65 -9.53 -20.09
N GLN A 487 -52.92 -9.89 -20.11
CA GLN A 487 -53.36 -11.29 -20.27
C GLN A 487 -53.30 -11.84 -21.70
N GLU A 488 -52.45 -11.29 -22.59
CA GLU A 488 -52.23 -11.88 -23.93
C GLU A 488 -50.90 -12.64 -24.09
N ASP A 489 -49.99 -12.65 -23.07
CA ASP A 489 -48.85 -13.57 -23.06
C ASP A 489 -48.98 -14.55 -21.90
N SER A 490 -49.26 -15.82 -22.22
CA SER A 490 -49.58 -16.92 -21.30
C SER A 490 -48.61 -17.02 -20.10
N PRO A 491 -49.14 -17.18 -18.88
CA PRO A 491 -48.31 -17.45 -17.71
C PRO A 491 -47.77 -18.87 -17.83
N GLN A 492 -46.48 -19.01 -18.08
CA GLN A 492 -45.79 -20.27 -17.90
C GLN A 492 -45.74 -20.58 -16.41
N ASP A 493 -46.21 -21.76 -16.03
CA ASP A 493 -46.30 -22.27 -14.67
C ASP A 493 -44.94 -22.26 -13.96
N TRP A 494 -44.68 -21.24 -13.16
CA TRP A 494 -43.55 -21.19 -12.26
C TRP A 494 -43.88 -21.99 -11.00
N ASN A 495 -43.21 -23.11 -10.79
CA ASN A 495 -43.37 -23.91 -9.59
C ASN A 495 -42.34 -23.44 -8.54
N LEU A 496 -42.76 -22.60 -7.62
CA LEU A 496 -41.94 -22.06 -6.51
C LEU A 496 -42.01 -22.92 -5.24
N SER A 497 -42.41 -24.22 -5.35
CA SER A 497 -42.33 -25.16 -4.22
C SER A 497 -40.90 -25.55 -3.91
N GLY A 498 -40.59 -25.77 -2.63
CA GLY A 498 -39.23 -26.05 -2.11
C GLY A 498 -38.54 -24.83 -1.54
N THR A 499 -37.23 -24.94 -1.27
CA THR A 499 -36.42 -23.82 -0.79
C THR A 499 -36.16 -22.79 -1.90
N LEU A 500 -35.83 -21.56 -1.52
CA LEU A 500 -35.50 -20.52 -2.49
C LEU A 500 -34.31 -20.91 -3.36
N CYS A 501 -33.31 -21.58 -2.78
CA CYS A 501 -32.16 -22.10 -3.53
C CYS A 501 -32.57 -23.11 -4.60
N GLU A 502 -33.52 -24.00 -4.29
CA GLU A 502 -34.04 -24.96 -5.27
C GLU A 502 -34.82 -24.26 -6.40
N CYS A 503 -35.56 -23.19 -6.09
CA CYS A 503 -36.21 -22.36 -7.09
C CYS A 503 -35.19 -21.64 -7.99
N ILE A 504 -34.13 -21.05 -7.44
CA ILE A 504 -33.07 -20.39 -8.20
C ILE A 504 -32.40 -21.40 -9.15
N ILE A 505 -32.03 -22.60 -8.68
CA ILE A 505 -31.41 -23.63 -9.49
C ILE A 505 -32.36 -24.09 -10.60
N ARG A 506 -33.65 -24.29 -10.29
CA ARG A 506 -34.68 -24.74 -11.25
C ARG A 506 -34.90 -23.76 -12.40
N TYR A 507 -34.73 -22.47 -12.15
CA TYR A 507 -35.04 -21.41 -13.10
C TYR A 507 -33.82 -20.54 -13.47
N ALA A 508 -32.62 -21.01 -13.20
CA ALA A 508 -31.37 -20.27 -13.48
C ALA A 508 -31.26 -19.82 -14.97
N ASP A 509 -31.77 -20.63 -15.90
CA ASP A 509 -31.74 -20.33 -17.34
C ASP A 509 -32.80 -19.30 -17.78
N ARG A 510 -33.75 -18.98 -16.92
CA ARG A 510 -34.86 -18.06 -17.20
C ARG A 510 -34.78 -16.74 -16.46
N LEU A 511 -33.97 -16.66 -15.38
CA LEU A 511 -33.78 -15.46 -14.62
C LEU A 511 -32.65 -14.62 -15.24
N SER A 512 -32.89 -13.34 -15.44
CA SER A 512 -31.83 -12.42 -15.84
C SER A 512 -30.84 -12.22 -14.69
N GLU A 513 -29.63 -11.77 -15.01
CA GLU A 513 -28.59 -11.45 -14.02
C GLU A 513 -29.08 -10.38 -13.02
N GLU A 514 -29.88 -9.44 -13.49
CA GLU A 514 -30.48 -8.38 -12.69
C GLU A 514 -31.59 -8.91 -11.76
N GLN A 515 -32.41 -9.88 -12.23
CA GLN A 515 -33.42 -10.54 -11.38
C GLN A 515 -32.77 -11.38 -10.28
N LEU A 516 -31.69 -12.13 -10.61
CA LEU A 516 -30.91 -12.87 -9.61
C LEU A 516 -30.31 -11.93 -8.56
N ASN A 517 -29.84 -10.76 -8.97
CA ASN A 517 -29.31 -9.77 -8.05
C ASN A 517 -30.39 -9.22 -7.09
N GLU A 518 -31.59 -8.95 -7.57
CA GLU A 518 -32.72 -8.51 -6.72
C GLU A 518 -33.17 -9.60 -5.72
N ILE A 519 -33.14 -10.87 -6.11
CA ILE A 519 -33.41 -12.00 -5.22
C ILE A 519 -32.36 -12.09 -4.12
N LEU A 520 -31.06 -12.01 -4.47
CA LEU A 520 -29.95 -12.05 -3.52
C LEU A 520 -29.97 -10.86 -2.56
N LEU A 521 -30.24 -9.66 -3.07
CA LEU A 521 -30.42 -8.45 -2.25
C LEU A 521 -31.58 -8.58 -1.26
N GLY A 522 -32.67 -9.26 -1.65
CA GLY A 522 -33.76 -9.56 -0.73
C GLY A 522 -33.31 -10.41 0.45
N MET A 523 -32.59 -11.48 0.18
CA MET A 523 -32.04 -12.37 1.20
C MET A 523 -31.00 -11.69 2.09
N GLU A 524 -30.09 -10.94 1.48
CA GLU A 524 -29.05 -10.18 2.21
C GLU A 524 -29.63 -9.13 3.15
N ASN A 525 -30.77 -8.56 2.77
CA ASN A 525 -31.48 -7.58 3.60
C ASN A 525 -32.43 -8.22 4.64
N GLY A 526 -32.41 -9.55 4.78
CA GLY A 526 -33.11 -10.27 5.83
C GLY A 526 -34.57 -10.60 5.54
N LEU A 527 -35.02 -10.49 4.27
CA LEU A 527 -36.36 -10.96 3.89
C LEU A 527 -36.46 -12.48 4.00
N SER A 528 -37.61 -12.99 4.43
CA SER A 528 -37.85 -14.42 4.45
C SER A 528 -37.95 -15.00 3.03
N GLU A 529 -37.66 -16.31 2.87
CA GLU A 529 -37.79 -16.99 1.58
C GLU A 529 -39.18 -16.81 0.96
N GLU A 530 -40.22 -16.84 1.77
CA GLU A 530 -41.60 -16.65 1.32
C GLU A 530 -41.84 -15.23 0.76
N GLN A 531 -41.28 -14.22 1.40
CA GLN A 531 -41.37 -12.84 0.90
C GLN A 531 -40.62 -12.69 -0.44
N VAL A 532 -39.42 -13.28 -0.57
CA VAL A 532 -38.64 -13.25 -1.81
C VAL A 532 -39.37 -13.99 -2.94
N LYS A 533 -40.02 -15.11 -2.65
CA LYS A 533 -40.80 -15.86 -3.63
C LYS A 533 -41.97 -15.08 -4.20
N THR A 534 -42.56 -14.14 -3.45
CA THR A 534 -43.69 -13.33 -3.97
C THR A 534 -43.31 -12.46 -5.15
N TYR A 535 -42.06 -12.07 -5.30
CA TYR A 535 -41.60 -11.24 -6.42
C TYR A 535 -40.60 -11.94 -7.33
N PHE A 536 -40.33 -13.23 -7.11
CA PHE A 536 -39.32 -14.02 -7.80
C PHE A 536 -39.40 -13.98 -9.34
N MET A 537 -40.60 -13.95 -9.89
CA MET A 537 -40.87 -14.01 -11.32
C MET A 537 -41.20 -12.64 -11.95
N LEU A 538 -41.12 -11.57 -11.18
CA LEU A 538 -41.53 -10.26 -11.66
C LEU A 538 -40.41 -9.58 -12.48
N PRO A 539 -40.73 -8.60 -13.33
CA PRO A 539 -39.71 -7.73 -13.94
C PRO A 539 -38.88 -7.00 -12.88
N VAL A 540 -37.62 -6.75 -13.17
CA VAL A 540 -36.63 -6.18 -12.23
C VAL A 540 -37.11 -4.95 -11.50
N GLU A 541 -37.76 -4.01 -12.20
CA GLU A 541 -38.32 -2.79 -11.63
C GLU A 541 -39.40 -3.08 -10.57
N LYS A 542 -40.24 -4.09 -10.83
CA LYS A 542 -41.27 -4.52 -9.88
C LYS A 542 -40.66 -5.29 -8.71
N MET A 543 -39.66 -6.15 -8.95
CA MET A 543 -38.92 -6.86 -7.90
C MET A 543 -38.29 -5.88 -6.90
N ASN A 544 -37.64 -4.83 -7.39
CA ASN A 544 -37.05 -3.78 -6.57
C ASN A 544 -38.12 -3.08 -5.68
N LYS A 545 -39.28 -2.75 -6.26
CA LYS A 545 -40.38 -2.12 -5.50
C LYS A 545 -40.93 -3.05 -4.41
N TYR A 546 -41.10 -4.35 -4.70
CA TYR A 546 -41.58 -5.33 -3.72
C TYR A 546 -40.58 -5.54 -2.60
N ARG A 547 -39.30 -5.70 -2.94
CA ARG A 547 -38.23 -5.84 -1.96
C ARG A 547 -38.21 -4.65 -1.00
N ARG A 548 -38.26 -3.43 -1.53
CA ARG A 548 -38.33 -2.21 -0.73
C ARG A 548 -39.55 -2.18 0.18
N ALA A 549 -40.74 -2.51 -0.36
CA ALA A 549 -41.97 -2.53 0.41
C ALA A 549 -41.90 -3.51 1.58
N TYR A 550 -41.33 -4.70 1.37
CA TYR A 550 -41.15 -5.66 2.46
C TYR A 550 -40.18 -5.18 3.54
N LEU A 551 -39.06 -4.57 3.13
CA LEU A 551 -38.09 -4.00 4.09
C LEU A 551 -38.70 -2.91 4.97
N PHE A 552 -39.63 -2.09 4.47
CA PHE A 552 -40.35 -1.11 5.25
C PHE A 552 -41.37 -1.72 6.20
N SER A 553 -41.86 -2.93 5.91
CA SER A 553 -42.84 -3.61 6.75
C SER A 553 -42.27 -4.48 7.85
N MET A 554 -40.95 -4.70 7.83
CA MET A 554 -40.18 -5.39 8.88
C MET A 554 -39.77 -4.45 9.98
#